data_bad3ea814fb4cc2f85469bb18ffa95d6
#
_entry.id   bad3ea814fb4cc2f85469bb18ffa95d6
#
_cell.length_a   1.000
_cell.length_b   1.000
_cell.length_c   1.000
_cell.angle_alpha   90.00
_cell.angle_beta   90.00
_cell.angle_gamma   90.00
#
_symmetry.space_group_name_H-M   'P 1'
#
loop_
_entity.id
_entity.type
_entity.pdbx_description
1 polymer ?
#
loop_
_entity_poly.entity_id
_entity_poly.type
_entity_poly.pdbx_seq_one_letter_code
_entity_poly.pdbx_strand_id
1 'polypeptide(L)'
;AVLSFDSHLKLRQDFTADRTKIVNAIHTALRTSRAAPVPPQPGPSLARNFDYAGALRAVTPERALELISKAAAPIPGSKSMLFFGWGLGTIGGLSGPSVTDIHDFSAALPALARARITIFSLDVTDADYHTLQHSLENISDLTGGSYQKTNLFPSLAIDRVRRAIEGRYVLVFVKPPGPRGYHEVRVSLAAKKGRVQTRTFYED
;
A
#
# COMPACT_ATOMS: atom_id res chain seq x y z
N ALA A 1 1.56 11.12 -5.25
CA ALA A 1 1.81 10.28 -6.42
C ALA A 1 0.57 9.45 -6.74
N VAL A 2 0.39 9.06 -7.99
CA VAL A 2 -0.70 8.17 -8.47
C VAL A 2 -0.07 7.03 -9.25
N LEU A 3 -0.47 5.82 -8.89
CA LEU A 3 -0.10 4.59 -9.60
C LEU A 3 -1.37 3.85 -10.00
N SER A 4 -1.30 3.05 -11.03
CA SER A 4 -2.37 2.14 -11.42
C SER A 4 -1.82 0.76 -11.76
N PHE A 5 -2.63 -0.24 -11.50
CA PHE A 5 -2.36 -1.63 -11.84
C PHE A 5 -3.61 -2.19 -12.53
N ASP A 6 -3.44 -2.63 -13.77
CA ASP A 6 -4.47 -3.34 -14.51
C ASP A 6 -3.96 -4.71 -14.98
N SER A 7 -2.98 -4.74 -15.82
CA SER A 7 -2.19 -5.92 -16.21
C SER A 7 -0.71 -5.74 -15.89
N HIS A 8 -0.32 -4.49 -15.63
CA HIS A 8 1.05 -4.06 -15.30
C HIS A 8 0.99 -2.86 -14.38
N LEU A 9 2.06 -2.66 -13.61
CA LEU A 9 2.22 -1.47 -12.77
C LEU A 9 2.59 -0.25 -13.63
N LYS A 10 1.93 0.86 -13.36
CA LYS A 10 2.17 2.14 -14.04
C LYS A 10 2.26 3.28 -13.05
N LEU A 11 3.30 4.08 -13.16
CA LEU A 11 3.36 5.38 -12.49
C LEU A 11 2.63 6.39 -13.38
N ARG A 12 1.54 6.97 -12.86
CA ARG A 12 0.70 7.93 -13.57
C ARG A 12 1.07 9.38 -13.27
N GLN A 13 1.44 9.65 -12.02
CA GLN A 13 1.85 10.96 -11.53
C GLN A 13 2.83 10.79 -10.38
N ASP A 14 3.95 11.48 -10.44
CA ASP A 14 4.90 11.55 -9.32
C ASP A 14 4.35 12.42 -8.18
N PHE A 15 5.07 12.52 -7.06
CA PHE A 15 4.65 13.32 -5.94
C PHE A 15 4.42 14.78 -6.35
N THR A 16 3.27 15.32 -5.98
CA THR A 16 2.90 16.70 -6.24
C THR A 16 1.91 17.19 -5.19
N ALA A 17 1.96 18.47 -4.87
CA ALA A 17 0.92 19.16 -4.10
C ALA A 17 -0.24 19.67 -4.96
N ASP A 18 -0.09 19.62 -6.27
CA ASP A 18 -1.13 20.07 -7.21
C ASP A 18 -2.26 19.04 -7.30
N ARG A 19 -3.40 19.39 -6.70
CA ARG A 19 -4.60 18.54 -6.67
C ARG A 19 -5.14 18.26 -8.07
N THR A 20 -5.05 19.23 -8.98
CA THR A 20 -5.55 19.08 -10.36
C THR A 20 -4.76 17.99 -11.10
N LYS A 21 -3.45 17.94 -10.94
CA LYS A 21 -2.62 16.87 -11.51
C LYS A 21 -3.00 15.50 -10.96
N ILE A 22 -3.26 15.40 -9.65
CA ILE A 22 -3.70 14.14 -9.02
C ILE A 22 -5.04 13.69 -9.59
N VAL A 23 -6.04 14.58 -9.63
CA VAL A 23 -7.38 14.28 -10.17
C VAL A 23 -7.30 13.85 -11.63
N ASN A 24 -6.56 14.59 -12.45
CA ASN A 24 -6.38 14.24 -13.86
C ASN A 24 -5.68 12.91 -14.06
N ALA A 25 -4.68 12.59 -13.25
CA ALA A 25 -3.99 11.31 -13.30
C ALA A 25 -4.92 10.14 -12.94
N ILE A 26 -5.79 10.31 -11.93
CA ILE A 26 -6.80 9.30 -11.56
C ILE A 26 -7.80 9.12 -12.71
N HIS A 27 -8.37 10.19 -13.24
CA HIS A 27 -9.30 10.12 -14.37
C HIS A 27 -8.67 9.44 -15.60
N THR A 28 -7.41 9.77 -15.89
CA THR A 28 -6.68 9.15 -16.99
C THR A 28 -6.45 7.67 -16.74
N ALA A 29 -6.10 7.28 -15.51
CA ALA A 29 -5.89 5.89 -15.14
C ALA A 29 -7.15 5.03 -15.33
N LEU A 30 -8.33 5.59 -15.06
CA LEU A 30 -9.63 4.92 -15.25
C LEU A 30 -10.06 4.81 -16.72
N ARG A 31 -9.52 5.65 -17.60
CA ARG A 31 -9.92 5.73 -19.01
C ARG A 31 -8.97 5.02 -19.98
N THR A 32 -7.72 4.88 -19.62
CA THR A 32 -6.72 4.28 -20.50
C THR A 32 -5.68 3.48 -19.74
N SER A 33 -5.35 2.32 -20.27
CA SER A 33 -4.25 1.51 -19.76
C SER A 33 -2.87 2.07 -20.17
N ARG A 34 -2.77 2.92 -21.19
CA ARG A 34 -1.49 3.51 -21.59
C ARG A 34 -0.98 4.51 -20.55
N ALA A 35 0.32 4.46 -20.27
CA ALA A 35 1.04 5.46 -19.49
C ALA A 35 2.40 5.71 -20.13
N ALA A 36 2.73 7.00 -20.31
CA ALA A 36 4.10 7.39 -20.64
C ALA A 36 4.97 7.41 -19.37
N PRO A 37 6.28 7.22 -19.47
CA PRO A 37 7.18 7.43 -18.35
C PRO A 37 7.01 8.84 -17.76
N VAL A 38 6.92 8.90 -16.44
CA VAL A 38 6.79 10.16 -15.70
C VAL A 38 8.19 10.69 -15.40
N PRO A 39 8.51 11.95 -15.76
CA PRO A 39 9.81 12.51 -15.44
C PRO A 39 9.96 12.71 -13.93
N PRO A 40 11.19 12.51 -13.38
CA PRO A 40 11.46 12.77 -11.97
C PRO A 40 11.22 14.23 -11.61
N GLN A 41 10.60 14.45 -10.44
CA GLN A 41 10.37 15.80 -9.91
C GLN A 41 11.50 16.22 -8.96
N PRO A 42 11.73 17.53 -8.76
CA PRO A 42 12.56 18.02 -7.66
C PRO A 42 11.99 17.56 -6.30
N GLY A 43 12.86 17.23 -5.35
CA GLY A 43 12.46 16.73 -4.04
C GLY A 43 12.11 15.23 -4.01
N PRO A 44 11.17 14.80 -3.18
CA PRO A 44 10.73 13.40 -3.13
C PRO A 44 10.14 12.97 -4.48
N SER A 45 10.66 11.88 -5.05
CA SER A 45 10.26 11.41 -6.38
C SER A 45 10.28 9.89 -6.45
N LEU A 46 9.15 9.28 -6.75
CA LEU A 46 9.06 7.86 -7.10
C LEU A 46 9.70 7.61 -8.47
N ALA A 47 9.46 8.49 -9.44
CA ALA A 47 9.93 8.35 -10.81
C ALA A 47 11.45 8.20 -10.89
N ARG A 48 12.19 8.80 -9.95
CA ARG A 48 13.67 8.72 -9.89
C ARG A 48 14.18 7.29 -9.67
N ASN A 49 13.43 6.50 -8.92
CA ASN A 49 13.84 5.15 -8.53
C ASN A 49 12.88 4.08 -9.07
N PHE A 50 11.97 4.45 -9.97
CA PHE A 50 10.93 3.56 -10.46
C PHE A 50 11.49 2.63 -11.54
N ASP A 51 11.40 1.33 -11.30
CA ASP A 51 11.80 0.31 -12.28
C ASP A 51 10.69 0.12 -13.32
N TYR A 52 10.72 0.91 -14.39
CA TYR A 52 9.75 0.82 -15.47
C TYR A 52 9.78 -0.54 -16.19
N ALA A 53 10.95 -1.16 -16.32
CA ALA A 53 11.09 -2.46 -16.96
C ALA A 53 10.51 -3.58 -16.09
N GLY A 54 10.77 -3.54 -14.77
CA GLY A 54 10.17 -4.44 -13.81
C GLY A 54 8.67 -4.24 -13.71
N ALA A 55 8.19 -3.01 -13.76
CA ALA A 55 6.77 -2.65 -13.69
C ALA A 55 5.96 -3.24 -14.84
N LEU A 56 6.52 -3.30 -16.06
CA LEU A 56 5.89 -3.97 -17.21
C LEU A 56 5.79 -5.50 -17.04
N ARG A 57 6.62 -6.09 -16.19
CA ARG A 57 6.61 -7.53 -15.87
C ARG A 57 5.88 -7.87 -14.58
N ALA A 58 5.41 -6.87 -13.85
CA ALA A 58 4.63 -7.08 -12.64
C ALA A 58 3.20 -7.48 -13.01
N VAL A 59 2.95 -8.78 -13.01
CA VAL A 59 1.64 -9.37 -13.38
C VAL A 59 0.74 -9.61 -12.16
N THR A 60 1.26 -9.42 -10.95
CA THR A 60 0.49 -9.53 -9.70
C THR A 60 0.54 -8.22 -8.90
N PRO A 61 -0.53 -7.90 -8.15
CA PRO A 61 -0.56 -6.73 -7.27
C PRO A 61 0.55 -6.76 -6.20
N GLU A 62 0.89 -7.93 -5.68
CA GLU A 62 1.93 -8.14 -4.68
C GLU A 62 3.30 -7.74 -5.24
N ARG A 63 3.59 -8.17 -6.47
CA ARG A 63 4.82 -7.76 -7.15
C ARG A 63 4.85 -6.27 -7.42
N ALA A 64 3.70 -5.69 -7.78
CA ALA A 64 3.57 -4.24 -7.93
C ALA A 64 3.85 -3.50 -6.61
N LEU A 65 3.32 -3.98 -5.47
CA LEU A 65 3.58 -3.41 -4.16
C LEU A 65 5.07 -3.49 -3.78
N GLU A 66 5.74 -4.59 -4.08
CA GLU A 66 7.18 -4.72 -3.86
C GLU A 66 7.97 -3.67 -4.67
N LEU A 67 7.66 -3.49 -5.96
CA LEU A 67 8.34 -2.51 -6.82
C LEU A 67 8.08 -1.07 -6.37
N ILE A 68 6.84 -0.74 -6.00
CA ILE A 68 6.49 0.56 -5.44
C ILE A 68 7.31 0.82 -4.17
N SER A 69 7.41 -0.19 -3.31
CA SER A 69 8.14 -0.10 -2.05
C SER A 69 9.63 0.12 -2.28
N LYS A 70 10.23 -0.60 -3.22
CA LYS A 70 11.64 -0.40 -3.60
C LYS A 70 11.90 1.01 -4.12
N ALA A 71 11.00 1.53 -4.97
CA ALA A 71 11.11 2.90 -5.47
C ALA A 71 10.93 3.96 -4.37
N ALA A 72 10.10 3.67 -3.37
CA ALA A 72 9.81 4.57 -2.25
C ALA A 72 10.83 4.50 -1.10
N ALA A 73 11.60 3.42 -0.99
CA ALA A 73 12.53 3.20 0.13
C ALA A 73 13.56 4.32 0.30
N PRO A 74 14.19 4.87 -0.76
CA PRO A 74 15.13 5.98 -0.63
C PRO A 74 14.48 7.31 -0.21
N ILE A 75 13.16 7.43 -0.30
CA ILE A 75 12.44 8.64 0.05
C ILE A 75 12.29 8.70 1.58
N PRO A 76 12.75 9.77 2.25
CA PRO A 76 12.69 9.87 3.70
C PRO A 76 11.24 9.98 4.22
N GLY A 77 11.06 9.66 5.48
CA GLY A 77 9.79 9.77 6.19
C GLY A 77 8.83 8.60 5.97
N SER A 78 7.75 8.58 6.76
CA SER A 78 6.67 7.61 6.63
C SER A 78 5.77 7.98 5.45
N LYS A 79 5.26 6.98 4.77
CA LYS A 79 4.37 7.14 3.61
C LYS A 79 3.04 6.45 3.88
N SER A 80 1.93 7.07 3.48
CA SER A 80 0.61 6.47 3.48
C SER A 80 0.21 6.13 2.06
N MET A 81 -0.27 4.92 1.84
CA MET A 81 -0.80 4.45 0.57
C MET A 81 -2.30 4.20 0.71
N LEU A 82 -3.10 4.87 -0.10
CA LEU A 82 -4.50 4.52 -0.29
C LEU A 82 -4.55 3.51 -1.42
N PHE A 83 -4.92 2.28 -1.10
CA PHE A 83 -5.03 1.19 -2.04
C PHE A 83 -6.50 0.93 -2.36
N PHE A 84 -6.90 1.30 -3.57
CA PHE A 84 -8.23 1.01 -4.10
C PHE A 84 -8.17 -0.28 -4.90
N GLY A 85 -8.89 -1.30 -4.46
CA GLY A 85 -8.85 -2.60 -5.12
C GLY A 85 -9.93 -3.54 -4.62
N TRP A 86 -9.98 -4.70 -5.23
CA TRP A 86 -10.92 -5.78 -4.90
C TRP A 86 -10.22 -6.98 -4.25
N GLY A 87 -8.90 -6.93 -4.07
CA GLY A 87 -8.14 -7.97 -3.40
C GLY A 87 -6.69 -8.02 -3.81
N LEU A 88 -5.93 -8.85 -3.11
CA LEU A 88 -4.58 -9.29 -3.42
C LEU A 88 -4.63 -10.80 -3.61
N GLY A 89 -3.85 -11.33 -4.55
CA GLY A 89 -3.84 -12.74 -4.89
C GLY A 89 -4.47 -13.03 -6.25
N THR A 90 -4.44 -14.30 -6.62
CA THR A 90 -5.02 -14.80 -7.85
C THR A 90 -6.25 -15.66 -7.54
N ILE A 91 -7.31 -15.52 -8.33
CA ILE A 91 -8.39 -16.47 -8.32
C ILE A 91 -7.90 -17.65 -9.15
N GLY A 92 -7.58 -18.75 -8.48
CA GLY A 92 -7.17 -20.00 -9.15
C GLY A 92 -8.28 -20.56 -10.03
N GLY A 93 -7.88 -21.27 -11.11
CA GLY A 93 -8.78 -21.94 -12.03
C GLY A 93 -9.62 -23.05 -11.37
N LEU A 94 -9.80 -24.18 -12.03
CA LEU A 94 -10.65 -25.33 -11.63
C LEU A 94 -10.50 -25.85 -10.17
N SER A 95 -9.48 -25.44 -9.45
CA SER A 95 -9.20 -25.86 -8.06
C SER A 95 -9.69 -24.88 -6.99
N GLY A 96 -10.43 -23.83 -7.34
CA GLY A 96 -10.90 -22.81 -6.40
C GLY A 96 -9.97 -21.60 -6.28
N PRO A 97 -10.31 -20.61 -5.43
CA PRO A 97 -9.47 -19.44 -5.22
C PRO A 97 -8.15 -19.87 -4.60
N SER A 98 -7.06 -19.67 -5.31
CA SER A 98 -5.75 -19.84 -4.71
C SER A 98 -5.47 -18.67 -3.79
N VAL A 99 -5.09 -18.96 -2.57
CA VAL A 99 -4.47 -18.01 -1.67
C VAL A 99 -3.29 -17.38 -2.41
N THR A 100 -3.15 -16.08 -2.30
CA THR A 100 -1.99 -15.26 -2.70
C THR A 100 -0.74 -16.11 -2.86
N ASP A 101 -0.03 -15.99 -3.95
CA ASP A 101 1.29 -16.57 -4.05
C ASP A 101 2.10 -16.08 -2.85
N ILE A 102 2.26 -16.97 -1.86
CA ILE A 102 2.88 -16.70 -0.57
C ILE A 102 4.27 -16.09 -0.78
N HIS A 103 4.90 -16.45 -1.88
CA HIS A 103 6.23 -15.97 -2.23
C HIS A 103 6.23 -14.47 -2.58
N ASP A 104 5.32 -14.01 -3.41
CA ASP A 104 5.24 -12.59 -3.80
C ASP A 104 4.82 -11.72 -2.62
N PHE A 105 3.86 -12.16 -1.81
CA PHE A 105 3.42 -11.45 -0.61
C PHE A 105 4.53 -11.37 0.44
N SER A 106 5.30 -12.45 0.62
CA SER A 106 6.44 -12.47 1.53
C SER A 106 7.55 -11.50 1.13
N ALA A 107 7.72 -11.22 -0.17
CA ALA A 107 8.66 -10.21 -0.66
C ALA A 107 8.13 -8.78 -0.50
N ALA A 108 6.82 -8.58 -0.65
CA ALA A 108 6.19 -7.26 -0.54
C ALA A 108 6.23 -6.70 0.89
N LEU A 109 5.97 -7.52 1.91
CA LEU A 109 5.92 -7.08 3.29
C LEU A 109 7.24 -6.46 3.81
N PRO A 110 8.41 -7.13 3.68
CA PRO A 110 9.68 -6.52 4.07
C PRO A 110 9.98 -5.24 3.28
N ALA A 111 9.65 -5.20 1.99
CA ALA A 111 9.85 -4.01 1.17
C ALA A 111 8.98 -2.84 1.64
N LEU A 112 7.71 -3.08 2.00
CA LEU A 112 6.81 -2.09 2.60
C LEU A 112 7.34 -1.57 3.93
N ALA A 113 7.89 -2.45 4.75
CA ALA A 113 8.49 -2.09 6.03
C ALA A 113 9.69 -1.16 5.86
N ARG A 114 10.66 -1.54 5.01
CA ARG A 114 11.83 -0.71 4.69
C ARG A 114 11.45 0.64 4.11
N ALA A 115 10.45 0.66 3.23
CA ALA A 115 9.93 1.89 2.64
C ALA A 115 9.10 2.73 3.62
N ARG A 116 8.78 2.22 4.80
CA ARG A 116 7.90 2.86 5.79
C ARG A 116 6.54 3.23 5.20
N ILE A 117 5.96 2.32 4.43
CA ILE A 117 4.63 2.48 3.84
C ILE A 117 3.58 1.86 4.77
N THR A 118 2.54 2.62 5.05
CA THR A 118 1.31 2.17 5.70
C THR A 118 0.21 2.08 4.65
N ILE A 119 -0.47 0.95 4.54
CA ILE A 119 -1.52 0.72 3.54
C ILE A 119 -2.89 0.88 4.19
N PHE A 120 -3.71 1.72 3.57
CA PHE A 120 -5.14 1.86 3.85
C PHE A 120 -5.88 1.25 2.66
N SER A 121 -6.44 0.05 2.84
CA SER A 121 -7.17 -0.66 1.80
C SER A 121 -8.61 -0.19 1.74
N LEU A 122 -9.03 0.23 0.57
CA LEU A 122 -10.37 0.66 0.21
C LEU A 122 -10.93 -0.34 -0.78
N ASP A 123 -11.74 -1.27 -0.27
CA ASP A 123 -12.37 -2.32 -1.05
C ASP A 123 -13.54 -1.74 -1.86
N VAL A 124 -13.44 -1.85 -3.17
CA VAL A 124 -14.40 -1.28 -4.12
C VAL A 124 -15.42 -2.30 -4.62
N THR A 125 -15.45 -3.52 -4.05
CA THR A 125 -16.44 -4.52 -4.41
C THR A 125 -17.80 -4.20 -3.81
N ASP A 126 -18.86 -4.66 -4.44
CA ASP A 126 -20.24 -4.59 -3.95
C ASP A 126 -20.68 -5.87 -3.21
N ALA A 127 -19.81 -6.89 -3.16
CA ALA A 127 -20.06 -8.11 -2.41
C ALA A 127 -19.97 -7.89 -0.90
N ASP A 128 -20.88 -8.50 -0.15
CA ASP A 128 -20.82 -8.46 1.32
C ASP A 128 -19.57 -9.14 1.85
N TYR A 129 -19.13 -10.20 1.18
CA TYR A 129 -17.90 -10.92 1.46
C TYR A 129 -17.31 -11.50 0.16
N HIS A 130 -15.99 -11.50 0.05
CA HIS A 130 -15.29 -12.20 -1.03
C HIS A 130 -13.94 -12.77 -0.54
N THR A 131 -13.47 -13.80 -1.23
CA THR A 131 -12.31 -14.60 -0.78
C THR A 131 -11.03 -13.76 -0.64
N LEU A 132 -10.83 -12.76 -1.48
CA LEU A 132 -9.62 -11.93 -1.47
C LEU A 132 -9.69 -10.76 -0.48
N GLN A 133 -10.81 -10.58 0.24
CA GLN A 133 -10.96 -9.55 1.28
C GLN A 133 -9.90 -9.70 2.38
N HIS A 134 -9.64 -10.93 2.83
CA HIS A 134 -8.66 -11.18 3.89
C HIS A 134 -7.26 -10.70 3.57
N SER A 135 -6.87 -10.73 2.31
CA SER A 135 -5.55 -10.22 1.91
C SER A 135 -5.45 -8.70 2.06
N LEU A 136 -6.54 -7.97 1.79
CA LEU A 136 -6.62 -6.51 2.01
C LEU A 136 -6.62 -6.16 3.50
N GLU A 137 -7.38 -6.90 4.32
CA GLU A 137 -7.39 -6.76 5.77
C GLU A 137 -5.99 -6.99 6.33
N ASN A 138 -5.38 -8.11 5.96
CA ASN A 138 -4.10 -8.56 6.49
C ASN A 138 -2.95 -7.58 6.15
N ILE A 139 -2.83 -7.14 4.89
CA ILE A 139 -1.77 -6.20 4.51
C ILE A 139 -1.96 -4.84 5.18
N SER A 140 -3.21 -4.40 5.38
CA SER A 140 -3.48 -3.18 6.12
C SER A 140 -3.06 -3.30 7.58
N ASP A 141 -3.46 -4.36 8.26
CA ASP A 141 -3.15 -4.58 9.68
C ASP A 141 -1.63 -4.73 9.90
N LEU A 142 -0.94 -5.52 9.07
CA LEU A 142 0.51 -5.71 9.16
C LEU A 142 1.31 -4.43 8.94
N THR A 143 0.82 -3.52 8.10
CA THR A 143 1.48 -2.23 7.83
C THR A 143 1.04 -1.10 8.75
N GLY A 144 0.08 -1.34 9.65
CA GLY A 144 -0.46 -0.36 10.59
C GLY A 144 -1.50 0.59 9.99
N GLY A 145 -2.12 0.18 8.90
CA GLY A 145 -3.22 0.88 8.26
C GLY A 145 -4.58 0.30 8.62
N SER A 146 -5.57 0.46 7.75
CA SER A 146 -6.91 -0.07 7.95
C SER A 146 -7.57 -0.49 6.65
N TYR A 147 -8.44 -1.48 6.76
CA TYR A 147 -9.33 -1.91 5.70
C TYR A 147 -10.70 -1.26 5.85
N GLN A 148 -11.29 -0.82 4.74
CA GLN A 148 -12.63 -0.24 4.66
C GLN A 148 -13.34 -0.71 3.38
N LYS A 149 -14.62 -1.09 3.50
CA LYS A 149 -15.52 -1.24 2.34
C LYS A 149 -16.03 0.12 1.90
N THR A 150 -16.12 0.34 0.60
CA THR A 150 -16.51 1.64 0.02
C THR A 150 -17.81 1.60 -0.76
N ASN A 151 -18.36 0.42 -1.09
CA ASN A 151 -19.52 0.26 -1.95
C ASN A 151 -20.74 1.07 -1.52
N LEU A 152 -21.11 1.05 -0.24
CA LEU A 152 -22.31 1.74 0.27
C LEU A 152 -22.03 3.17 0.74
N PHE A 153 -20.88 3.39 1.40
CA PHE A 153 -20.55 4.66 2.05
C PHE A 153 -19.11 5.09 1.78
N PRO A 154 -18.74 5.39 0.52
CA PRO A 154 -17.36 5.73 0.17
C PRO A 154 -16.82 6.95 0.91
N SER A 155 -17.65 7.98 1.10
CA SER A 155 -17.26 9.19 1.84
C SER A 155 -16.90 8.89 3.28
N LEU A 156 -17.66 8.01 3.96
CA LEU A 156 -17.39 7.62 5.34
C LEU A 156 -16.08 6.81 5.45
N ALA A 157 -15.82 5.92 4.51
CA ALA A 157 -14.59 5.15 4.45
C ALA A 157 -13.36 6.08 4.27
N ILE A 158 -13.44 7.02 3.34
CA ILE A 158 -12.39 8.01 3.09
C ILE A 158 -12.17 8.90 4.31
N ASP A 159 -13.24 9.36 4.97
CA ASP A 159 -13.13 10.18 6.19
C ASP A 159 -12.49 9.44 7.36
N ARG A 160 -12.73 8.13 7.49
CA ARG A 160 -12.06 7.31 8.50
C ARG A 160 -10.55 7.22 8.22
N VAL A 161 -10.17 6.98 6.97
CA VAL A 161 -8.77 6.96 6.56
C VAL A 161 -8.11 8.32 6.78
N ARG A 162 -8.76 9.41 6.38
CA ARG A 162 -8.27 10.77 6.61
C ARG A 162 -7.97 11.02 8.09
N ARG A 163 -8.92 10.72 8.99
CA ARG A 163 -8.73 10.86 10.43
C ARG A 163 -7.59 10.00 10.97
N ALA A 164 -7.43 8.77 10.45
CA ALA A 164 -6.35 7.90 10.85
C ALA A 164 -4.96 8.45 10.42
N ILE A 165 -4.88 9.08 9.27
CA ILE A 165 -3.64 9.71 8.78
C ILE A 165 -3.32 10.98 9.58
N GLU A 166 -4.32 11.82 9.85
CA GLU A 166 -4.15 13.11 10.56
C GLU A 166 -3.89 12.90 12.06
N GLY A 167 -4.50 11.89 12.68
CA GLY A 167 -4.43 11.61 14.11
C GLY A 167 -3.29 10.68 14.55
N ARG A 168 -2.33 10.37 13.70
CA ARG A 168 -1.26 9.41 14.03
C ARG A 168 -0.16 10.01 14.89
N TYR A 169 0.39 9.16 15.76
CA TYR A 169 1.61 9.45 16.52
C TYR A 169 2.82 8.80 15.84
N VAL A 170 3.97 9.43 15.94
CA VAL A 170 5.25 8.87 15.52
C VAL A 170 6.02 8.50 16.78
N LEU A 171 6.27 7.21 16.96
CA LEU A 171 7.09 6.71 18.05
C LEU A 171 8.51 6.45 17.51
N VAL A 172 9.49 6.98 18.21
CA VAL A 172 10.91 6.77 17.91
C VAL A 172 11.53 6.05 19.10
N PHE A 173 12.22 4.97 18.83
CA PHE A 173 12.92 4.19 19.84
C PHE A 173 14.32 3.82 19.37
N VAL A 174 15.21 3.62 20.34
CA VAL A 174 16.55 3.08 20.07
C VAL A 174 16.42 1.57 19.90
N LYS A 175 16.94 1.08 18.79
CA LYS A 175 16.93 -0.37 18.54
C LYS A 175 17.71 -1.09 19.66
N PRO A 176 17.14 -2.11 20.28
CA PRO A 176 17.87 -2.99 21.22
C PRO A 176 19.04 -3.67 20.50
N PRO A 177 20.15 -3.93 21.20
CA PRO A 177 21.24 -4.75 20.65
C PRO A 177 20.71 -6.15 20.32
N GLY A 178 21.05 -6.65 19.12
CA GLY A 178 20.59 -7.96 18.66
C GLY A 178 20.96 -8.21 17.20
N PRO A 179 20.66 -9.41 16.68
CA PRO A 179 20.90 -9.76 15.30
C PRO A 179 20.10 -8.86 14.37
N ARG A 180 20.58 -8.67 13.13
CA ARG A 180 19.80 -8.04 12.07
C ARG A 180 18.69 -8.96 11.61
N GLY A 181 17.61 -8.38 11.13
CA GLY A 181 16.50 -9.11 10.51
C GLY A 181 15.12 -8.59 10.92
N TYR A 182 14.21 -9.53 11.03
CA TYR A 182 12.81 -9.26 11.29
C TYR A 182 12.52 -9.23 12.80
N HIS A 183 11.89 -8.16 13.26
CA HIS A 183 11.57 -7.95 14.67
C HIS A 183 10.09 -7.61 14.84
N GLU A 184 9.43 -8.30 15.76
CA GLU A 184 8.05 -7.99 16.13
C GLU A 184 8.00 -6.69 16.95
N VAL A 185 6.98 -5.88 16.68
CA VAL A 185 6.67 -4.67 17.45
C VAL A 185 5.27 -4.80 18.04
N ARG A 186 5.17 -4.63 19.34
CA ARG A 186 3.89 -4.58 20.05
C ARG A 186 3.76 -3.26 20.78
N VAL A 187 2.70 -2.50 20.47
CA VAL A 187 2.38 -1.25 21.15
C VAL A 187 1.05 -1.43 21.87
N SER A 188 1.00 -1.04 23.14
CA SER A 188 -0.22 -1.09 23.97
C SER A 188 -0.47 0.24 24.65
N LEU A 189 -1.74 0.53 24.95
CA LEU A 189 -2.10 1.68 25.76
C LEU A 189 -1.97 1.33 27.24
N ALA A 190 -1.39 2.24 28.01
CA ALA A 190 -1.36 2.12 29.48
C ALA A 190 -2.78 2.17 30.09
N ALA A 191 -3.66 2.98 29.52
CA ALA A 191 -5.07 3.03 29.88
C ALA A 191 -5.88 2.02 29.05
N LYS A 192 -6.80 1.29 29.69
CA LYS A 192 -7.57 0.19 29.07
C LYS A 192 -8.61 0.62 28.02
N LYS A 193 -8.69 1.90 27.64
CA LYS A 193 -9.66 2.42 26.67
C LYS A 193 -8.95 2.89 25.41
N GLY A 194 -9.31 2.31 24.28
CA GLY A 194 -8.80 2.69 22.96
C GLY A 194 -8.29 1.50 22.15
N ARG A 195 -8.13 1.71 20.85
CA ARG A 195 -7.53 0.75 19.93
C ARG A 195 -6.21 1.32 19.42
N VAL A 196 -5.16 0.55 19.51
CA VAL A 196 -3.87 0.87 18.87
C VAL A 196 -3.87 0.26 17.49
N GLN A 197 -3.51 1.07 16.52
CA GLN A 197 -3.28 0.66 15.15
C GLN A 197 -1.84 1.04 14.81
N THR A 198 -1.00 0.06 14.61
CA THR A 198 0.43 0.26 14.37
C THR A 198 0.98 -0.89 13.55
N ARG A 199 2.10 -0.66 12.91
CA ARG A 199 2.88 -1.72 12.29
C ARG A 199 3.26 -2.78 13.33
N THR A 200 3.17 -4.04 12.93
CA THR A 200 3.44 -5.18 13.82
C THR A 200 4.89 -5.64 13.78
N PHE A 201 5.70 -5.09 12.87
CA PHE A 201 7.11 -5.47 12.71
C PHE A 201 7.95 -4.36 12.09
N TYR A 202 9.27 -4.46 12.27
CA TYR A 202 10.28 -3.74 11.50
C TYR A 202 11.39 -4.71 11.06
N GLU A 203 12.13 -4.32 10.04
CA GLU A 203 13.31 -5.02 9.55
C GLU A 203 14.50 -4.05 9.53
N ASP A 204 15.68 -4.51 9.89
CA ASP A 204 16.92 -3.74 9.94
C ASP A 204 18.10 -4.44 9.23
#